data_21549628703f393e690d39cd40b6e600
#
_entry.id   21549628703f393e690d39cd40b6e600
#
_cell.length_a   1.000
_cell.length_b   1.000
_cell.length_c   1.000
_cell.angle_alpha   90.00
_cell.angle_beta   90.00
_cell.angle_gamma   90.00
#
_symmetry.space_group_name_H-M   'P 1'
#
loop_
_entity.id
_entity.type
_entity.pdbx_description
1 polymer ?
#
loop_
_entity_poly.entity_id
_entity_poly.type
_entity_poly.pdbx_seq_one_letter_code
_entity_poly.pdbx_strand_id
1 'polypeptide(L)'
;RQVIWYEPERAVYGVHGNSGYLFRFDPRGPEVQIVDRITSLPSKRSGMFDQFSYGYLGFALGPDGKTLHYLTGGPVYVDGKRVAGKATTAMGESKGIENLHLITYDIPARKYTDHGPIFFADGRRPYYVNAIAIGADGTVYTLSRVNDDNPPKTDLISIPSPLRGR
;
A
#
# COMPACT_ATOMS: atom_id res chain seq x y z
N ARG A 1 -9.18 3.28 -2.52
CA ARG A 1 -10.26 3.67 -3.45
C ARG A 1 -9.76 3.75 -4.88
N GLN A 2 -8.88 2.85 -5.27
CA GLN A 2 -8.42 2.73 -6.64
C GLN A 2 -8.81 1.37 -7.15
N VAL A 3 -9.16 1.32 -8.40
CA VAL A 3 -9.47 0.10 -9.12
C VAL A 3 -8.68 0.09 -10.42
N ILE A 4 -8.37 -1.10 -10.90
CA ILE A 4 -7.73 -1.31 -12.20
C ILE A 4 -8.56 -2.29 -13.02
N TRP A 5 -8.52 -2.12 -14.32
CA TRP A 5 -9.03 -3.12 -15.26
C TRP A 5 -7.93 -4.13 -15.57
N TYR A 6 -8.22 -5.41 -15.42
CA TYR A 6 -7.31 -6.50 -15.75
C TYR A 6 -7.81 -7.22 -16.99
N GLU A 7 -7.23 -6.88 -18.13
CA GLU A 7 -7.69 -7.33 -19.45
C GLU A 7 -7.73 -8.87 -19.62
N PRO A 8 -6.72 -9.65 -19.14
CA PRO A 8 -6.73 -11.10 -19.32
C PRO A 8 -7.95 -11.80 -18.73
N GLU A 9 -8.50 -11.27 -17.65
CA GLU A 9 -9.71 -11.82 -17.02
C GLU A 9 -10.97 -11.05 -17.33
N ARG A 10 -10.86 -9.90 -18.04
CA ARG A 10 -11.95 -8.95 -18.28
C ARG A 10 -12.68 -8.59 -16.97
N ALA A 11 -11.91 -8.28 -15.96
CA ALA A 11 -12.40 -8.02 -14.61
C ALA A 11 -11.74 -6.78 -14.00
N VAL A 12 -12.45 -6.19 -13.06
CA VAL A 12 -11.94 -5.10 -12.23
C VAL A 12 -11.32 -5.68 -10.97
N TYR A 13 -10.13 -5.25 -10.64
CA TYR A 13 -9.51 -5.46 -9.33
C TYR A 13 -9.46 -4.17 -8.54
N GLY A 14 -9.72 -4.24 -7.25
CA GLY A 14 -9.65 -3.08 -6.38
C GLY A 14 -9.29 -3.47 -4.95
N VAL A 15 -8.85 -2.48 -4.19
CA VAL A 15 -8.52 -2.66 -2.78
C VAL A 15 -9.40 -1.78 -1.90
N HIS A 16 -9.93 -2.35 -0.84
CA HIS A 16 -10.61 -1.60 0.20
C HIS A 16 -9.58 -1.01 1.17
N GLY A 17 -9.37 0.30 1.08
CA GLY A 17 -8.24 0.99 1.68
C GLY A 17 -8.09 0.85 3.20
N ASN A 18 -9.18 0.68 3.94
CA ASN A 18 -9.11 0.55 5.40
C ASN A 18 -8.83 -0.88 5.86
N SER A 19 -9.21 -1.87 5.09
CA SER A 19 -9.09 -3.29 5.46
C SER A 19 -8.01 -4.03 4.70
N GLY A 20 -7.55 -3.48 3.57
CA GLY A 20 -6.59 -4.12 2.68
C GLY A 20 -7.13 -5.34 1.94
N TYR A 21 -8.45 -5.54 1.93
CA TYR A 21 -9.04 -6.61 1.12
C TYR A 21 -8.97 -6.28 -0.36
N LEU A 22 -8.31 -7.17 -1.11
CA LEU A 22 -8.32 -7.19 -2.57
C LEU A 22 -9.61 -7.87 -3.02
N PHE A 23 -10.37 -7.19 -3.85
CA PHE A 23 -11.57 -7.73 -4.47
C PHE A 23 -11.45 -7.79 -5.98
N ARG A 24 -12.19 -8.70 -6.57
CA ARG A 24 -12.39 -8.87 -8.00
C ARG A 24 -13.88 -8.71 -8.33
N PHE A 25 -14.17 -7.95 -9.35
CA PHE A 25 -15.51 -7.77 -9.89
C PHE A 25 -15.53 -8.12 -11.39
N ASP A 26 -16.38 -9.05 -11.76
CA ASP A 26 -16.67 -9.36 -13.16
C ASP A 26 -17.92 -8.57 -13.59
N PRO A 27 -17.82 -7.63 -14.55
CA PRO A 27 -18.97 -6.83 -14.95
C PRO A 27 -20.09 -7.64 -15.63
N ARG A 28 -19.84 -8.89 -16.00
CA ARG A 28 -20.84 -9.81 -16.57
C ARG A 28 -21.69 -10.50 -15.51
N GLY A 29 -21.33 -10.36 -14.24
CA GLY A 29 -22.05 -10.93 -13.11
C GLY A 29 -22.23 -9.93 -11.97
N PRO A 30 -23.18 -10.14 -11.05
CA PRO A 30 -23.47 -9.18 -9.98
C PRO A 30 -22.52 -9.30 -8.78
N GLU A 31 -21.63 -10.27 -8.74
CA GLU A 31 -20.90 -10.62 -7.53
C GLU A 31 -19.51 -9.98 -7.45
N VAL A 32 -19.19 -9.47 -6.27
CA VAL A 32 -17.83 -9.09 -5.88
C VAL A 32 -17.20 -10.26 -5.11
N GLN A 33 -16.05 -10.69 -5.58
CA GLN A 33 -15.28 -11.75 -4.94
C GLN A 33 -14.14 -11.17 -4.12
N ILE A 34 -13.98 -11.57 -2.87
CA ILE A 34 -12.79 -11.29 -2.08
C ILE A 34 -11.69 -12.27 -2.50
N VAL A 35 -10.58 -11.74 -2.98
CA VAL A 35 -9.46 -12.54 -3.50
C VAL A 35 -8.44 -12.85 -2.41
N ASP A 36 -8.01 -11.81 -1.70
CA ASP A 36 -7.02 -11.91 -0.61
C ASP A 36 -7.12 -10.66 0.27
N ARG A 37 -6.36 -10.63 1.33
CA ARG A 37 -6.08 -9.43 2.12
C ARG A 37 -4.62 -9.05 1.90
N ILE A 38 -4.39 -7.95 1.17
CA ILE A 38 -3.05 -7.52 0.73
C ILE A 38 -2.46 -6.37 1.56
N THR A 39 -2.90 -6.23 2.79
CA THR A 39 -2.29 -5.29 3.75
C THR A 39 -0.90 -5.75 4.18
N SER A 40 -0.16 -4.93 4.93
CA SER A 40 1.15 -5.33 5.46
C SER A 40 1.09 -6.59 6.33
N LEU A 41 2.18 -7.35 6.40
CA LEU A 41 2.24 -8.55 7.25
C LEU A 41 1.92 -8.26 8.73
N PRO A 42 2.41 -7.16 9.35
CA PRO A 42 2.01 -6.81 10.71
C PRO A 42 0.50 -6.61 10.85
N SER A 43 -0.13 -5.90 9.93
CA SER A 43 -1.59 -5.73 9.92
C SER A 43 -2.34 -7.05 9.67
N LYS A 44 -1.83 -7.86 8.75
CA LYS A 44 -2.41 -9.17 8.41
C LYS A 44 -2.40 -10.11 9.62
N ARG A 45 -1.30 -10.16 10.37
CA ARG A 45 -1.13 -10.99 11.58
C ARG A 45 -1.97 -10.51 12.76
N SER A 46 -2.09 -9.21 12.92
CA SER A 46 -2.85 -8.64 14.04
C SER A 46 -4.37 -8.70 13.86
N GLY A 47 -4.84 -9.00 12.65
CA GLY A 47 -6.25 -8.89 12.32
C GLY A 47 -6.78 -7.47 12.28
N MET A 48 -5.93 -6.47 12.51
CA MET A 48 -6.32 -5.07 12.54
C MET A 48 -6.49 -4.49 11.14
N PHE A 49 -7.30 -3.45 11.06
CA PHE A 49 -7.45 -2.67 9.86
C PHE A 49 -6.16 -1.91 9.53
N ASP A 50 -5.97 -1.63 8.25
CA ASP A 50 -4.90 -0.82 7.77
C ASP A 50 -5.03 0.61 8.32
N GLN A 51 -4.01 1.08 9.03
CA GLN A 51 -4.07 2.35 9.74
C GLN A 51 -3.66 3.55 8.86
N PHE A 52 -3.17 3.30 7.66
CA PHE A 52 -2.89 4.35 6.66
C PHE A 52 -4.18 4.89 6.02
N SER A 53 -5.24 4.97 6.79
CA SER A 53 -6.61 5.12 6.33
C SER A 53 -6.98 6.51 5.82
N TYR A 54 -6.13 7.49 5.98
CA TYR A 54 -6.46 8.88 5.64
C TYR A 54 -5.75 9.42 4.41
N GLY A 55 -4.90 8.63 3.79
CA GLY A 55 -4.29 8.95 2.51
C GLY A 55 -5.01 8.27 1.34
N TYR A 56 -4.81 8.76 0.14
CA TYR A 56 -5.15 8.04 -1.07
C TYR A 56 -4.09 6.96 -1.25
N LEU A 57 -4.37 5.77 -0.77
CA LEU A 57 -3.45 4.65 -0.86
C LEU A 57 -3.10 4.37 -2.32
N GLY A 58 -1.81 4.19 -2.59
CA GLY A 58 -1.35 3.88 -3.91
C GLY A 58 -1.66 2.44 -4.30
N PHE A 59 -2.45 2.25 -5.35
CA PHE A 59 -2.76 0.95 -5.93
C PHE A 59 -2.69 1.04 -7.45
N ALA A 60 -1.82 0.25 -8.07
CA ALA A 60 -1.61 0.28 -9.52
C ALA A 60 -1.17 -1.07 -10.07
N LEU A 61 -1.40 -1.29 -11.37
CA LEU A 61 -0.85 -2.42 -12.11
C LEU A 61 0.57 -2.08 -12.57
N GLY A 62 1.48 -3.01 -12.39
CA GLY A 62 2.86 -2.89 -12.82
C GLY A 62 3.04 -2.97 -14.33
N PRO A 63 4.22 -2.59 -14.85
CA PRO A 63 4.53 -2.60 -16.28
C PRO A 63 4.55 -4.00 -16.90
N ASP A 64 4.63 -5.05 -16.10
CA ASP A 64 4.51 -6.45 -16.53
C ASP A 64 3.06 -6.85 -16.87
N GLY A 65 2.10 -5.95 -16.63
CA GLY A 65 0.69 -6.15 -16.92
C GLY A 65 -0.01 -7.20 -16.05
N LYS A 66 0.62 -7.69 -14.98
CA LYS A 66 0.06 -8.75 -14.14
C LYS A 66 0.27 -8.57 -12.64
N THR A 67 1.26 -7.78 -12.22
CA THR A 67 1.57 -7.56 -10.81
C THR A 67 0.93 -6.28 -10.30
N LEU A 68 0.06 -6.40 -9.32
CA LEU A 68 -0.47 -5.27 -8.57
C LEU A 68 0.58 -4.77 -7.58
N HIS A 69 0.69 -3.46 -7.47
CA HIS A 69 1.50 -2.77 -6.46
C HIS A 69 0.58 -1.99 -5.54
N TYR A 70 0.78 -2.15 -4.25
CA TYR A 70 -0.02 -1.49 -3.23
C TYR A 70 0.87 -0.90 -2.13
N LEU A 71 0.73 0.39 -1.91
CA LEU A 71 1.36 1.09 -0.82
C LEU A 71 0.40 1.15 0.36
N THR A 72 0.77 0.54 1.46
CA THR A 72 -0.06 0.40 2.64
C THR A 72 0.77 0.62 3.90
N GLY A 73 0.11 0.99 4.99
CA GLY A 73 0.75 1.08 6.29
C GLY A 73 0.32 -0.03 7.23
N GLY A 74 1.02 -0.15 8.33
CA GLY A 74 0.66 -1.09 9.37
C GLY A 74 1.10 -0.59 10.73
N PRO A 75 0.41 -0.99 11.80
CA PRO A 75 0.79 -0.61 13.15
C PRO A 75 2.17 -1.18 13.50
N VAL A 76 2.95 -0.40 14.22
CA VAL A 76 4.19 -0.88 14.81
C VAL A 76 3.86 -1.66 16.08
N TYR A 77 4.41 -2.87 16.18
CA TYR A 77 4.36 -3.69 17.38
C TYR A 77 5.77 -3.84 17.95
N VAL A 78 5.89 -3.67 19.26
CA VAL A 78 7.10 -3.98 20.02
C VAL A 78 6.68 -4.97 21.11
N ASP A 79 7.36 -6.10 21.17
CA ASP A 79 7.07 -7.18 22.14
C ASP A 79 5.58 -7.60 22.15
N GLY A 80 4.99 -7.71 20.97
CA GLY A 80 3.59 -8.11 20.82
C GLY A 80 2.55 -7.05 21.22
N LYS A 81 2.99 -5.88 21.67
CA LYS A 81 2.12 -4.76 22.03
C LYS A 81 2.15 -3.69 20.96
N ARG A 82 0.98 -3.18 20.62
CA ARG A 82 0.88 -2.05 19.71
C ARG A 82 1.48 -0.81 20.35
N VAL A 83 2.44 -0.19 19.67
CA VAL A 83 2.98 1.10 20.09
C VAL A 83 1.95 2.17 19.74
N ALA A 84 1.41 2.84 20.76
CA ALA A 84 0.50 3.96 20.58
C ALA A 84 1.28 5.17 20.06
N GLY A 85 0.92 5.67 18.87
CA GLY A 85 1.40 6.96 18.37
C GLY A 85 0.54 8.09 18.88
N LYS A 86 0.98 9.32 18.65
CA LYS A 86 0.12 10.48 18.82
C LYS A 86 -1.13 10.28 17.96
N ALA A 87 -2.28 10.28 18.59
CA ALA A 87 -3.52 10.35 17.86
C ALA A 87 -3.59 11.73 17.21
N THR A 88 -3.43 11.79 15.90
CA THR A 88 -3.75 12.99 15.17
C THR A 88 -5.22 12.95 14.81
N THR A 89 -5.89 14.06 14.97
CA THR A 89 -7.30 14.20 14.66
C THR A 89 -7.54 14.79 13.29
N ALA A 90 -6.49 15.29 12.64
CA ALA A 90 -6.59 15.90 11.32
C ALA A 90 -6.58 14.82 10.23
N MET A 91 -7.54 14.95 9.31
CA MET A 91 -7.58 14.09 8.13
C MET A 91 -6.32 14.26 7.28
N GLY A 92 -5.67 13.18 6.92
CA GLY A 92 -4.44 13.16 6.14
C GLY A 92 -3.15 13.21 6.97
N GLU A 93 -3.22 13.18 8.30
CA GLU A 93 -2.07 13.01 9.17
C GLU A 93 -1.87 11.55 9.55
N SER A 94 -0.64 11.05 9.42
CA SER A 94 -0.30 9.73 9.93
C SER A 94 -0.16 9.77 11.44
N LYS A 95 -0.38 8.65 12.09
CA LYS A 95 -0.21 8.54 13.55
C LYS A 95 1.24 8.40 14.00
N GLY A 96 2.18 8.76 13.16
CA GLY A 96 3.61 8.91 13.48
C GLY A 96 4.40 7.62 13.75
N ILE A 97 3.73 6.48 13.90
CA ILE A 97 4.38 5.20 14.23
C ILE A 97 4.17 4.12 13.17
N GLU A 98 3.35 4.39 12.18
CA GLU A 98 3.06 3.45 11.11
C GLU A 98 4.18 3.48 10.08
N ASN A 99 4.62 2.30 9.64
CA ASN A 99 5.55 2.20 8.54
C ASN A 99 4.78 2.02 7.24
N LEU A 100 5.26 2.69 6.19
CA LEU A 100 4.84 2.41 4.83
C LEU A 100 5.44 1.09 4.38
N HIS A 101 4.61 0.21 3.81
CA HIS A 101 5.03 -1.04 3.18
C HIS A 101 4.69 -1.01 1.70
N LEU A 102 5.55 -1.61 0.88
CA LEU A 102 5.22 -1.95 -0.48
C LEU A 102 4.80 -3.41 -0.54
N ILE A 103 3.59 -3.62 -1.03
CA ILE A 103 3.03 -4.95 -1.27
C ILE A 103 2.97 -5.18 -2.77
N THR A 104 3.27 -6.40 -3.21
CA THR A 104 2.96 -6.85 -4.56
C THR A 104 2.03 -8.06 -4.53
N TYR A 105 1.18 -8.15 -5.55
CA TYR A 105 0.30 -9.28 -5.76
C TYR A 105 0.32 -9.69 -7.23
N ASP A 106 0.87 -10.87 -7.52
CA ASP A 106 0.85 -11.48 -8.86
C ASP A 106 -0.54 -12.09 -9.08
N ILE A 107 -1.32 -11.53 -10.01
CA ILE A 107 -2.70 -11.93 -10.23
C ILE A 107 -2.80 -13.38 -10.71
N PRO A 108 -2.10 -13.81 -11.77
CA PRO A 108 -2.17 -15.19 -12.25
C PRO A 108 -1.69 -16.22 -11.22
N ALA A 109 -0.61 -15.91 -10.51
CA ALA A 109 -0.04 -16.81 -9.51
C ALA A 109 -0.76 -16.75 -8.17
N ARG A 110 -1.67 -15.77 -7.98
CA ARG A 110 -2.33 -15.48 -6.69
C ARG A 110 -1.33 -15.33 -5.54
N LYS A 111 -0.21 -14.68 -5.83
CA LYS A 111 0.91 -14.60 -4.90
C LYS A 111 1.02 -13.21 -4.30
N TYR A 112 0.79 -13.15 -3.00
CA TYR A 112 1.03 -11.99 -2.16
C TYR A 112 2.49 -11.94 -1.69
N THR A 113 3.08 -10.75 -1.69
CA THR A 113 4.41 -10.50 -1.11
C THR A 113 4.42 -9.13 -0.43
N ASP A 114 4.78 -9.10 0.86
CA ASP A 114 5.14 -7.89 1.59
C ASP A 114 6.66 -7.70 1.50
N HIS A 115 7.11 -6.60 0.92
CA HIS A 115 8.53 -6.27 0.76
C HIS A 115 9.11 -5.58 2.00
N GLY A 116 8.32 -5.47 3.06
CA GLY A 116 8.72 -4.88 4.32
C GLY A 116 8.56 -3.36 4.39
N PRO A 117 8.95 -2.78 5.52
CA PRO A 117 8.84 -1.35 5.76
C PRO A 117 9.84 -0.57 4.91
N ILE A 118 9.41 0.60 4.45
CA ILE A 118 10.19 1.50 3.62
C ILE A 118 10.84 2.57 4.50
N PHE A 119 12.14 2.74 4.32
CA PHE A 119 12.93 3.79 4.95
C PHE A 119 13.74 4.55 3.89
N PHE A 120 13.99 5.81 4.15
CA PHE A 120 14.99 6.56 3.40
C PHE A 120 16.40 6.12 3.78
N ALA A 121 17.39 6.47 2.95
CA ALA A 121 18.79 6.13 3.20
C ALA A 121 19.34 6.71 4.51
N ASP A 122 18.78 7.80 5.00
CA ASP A 122 19.12 8.45 6.27
C ASP A 122 18.32 7.91 7.48
N GLY A 123 17.52 6.85 7.29
CA GLY A 123 16.74 6.22 8.34
C GLY A 123 15.37 6.88 8.61
N ARG A 124 15.08 8.01 8.00
CA ARG A 124 13.74 8.61 8.08
C ARG A 124 12.74 7.72 7.36
N ARG A 125 11.47 7.89 7.66
CA ARG A 125 10.40 7.11 7.07
C ARG A 125 9.31 7.98 6.43
N PRO A 126 8.76 7.56 5.28
CA PRO A 126 7.55 8.17 4.76
C PRO A 126 6.35 7.76 5.62
N TYR A 127 5.42 8.66 5.82
CA TYR A 127 4.26 8.38 6.69
C TYR A 127 2.89 8.72 6.11
N TYR A 128 2.84 9.36 4.96
CA TYR A 128 1.60 9.67 4.26
C TYR A 128 1.83 9.52 2.77
N VAL A 129 0.94 8.83 2.11
CA VAL A 129 1.02 8.55 0.67
C VAL A 129 -0.21 9.07 -0.02
N ASN A 130 -0.04 9.78 -1.12
CA ASN A 130 -1.13 10.45 -1.81
C ASN A 130 -1.40 9.91 -3.22
N ALA A 131 -0.46 9.22 -3.82
CA ALA A 131 -0.56 8.71 -5.18
C ALA A 131 0.40 7.54 -5.39
N ILE A 132 0.28 6.86 -6.52
CA ILE A 132 1.27 5.89 -7.01
C ILE A 132 1.39 6.01 -8.52
N ALA A 133 2.62 5.96 -9.01
CA ALA A 133 2.95 5.71 -10.41
C ALA A 133 4.08 4.68 -10.48
N ILE A 134 4.09 3.88 -11.54
CA ILE A 134 5.11 2.85 -11.71
C ILE A 134 5.80 3.09 -13.03
N GLY A 135 7.13 3.27 -12.97
CA GLY A 135 7.97 3.41 -14.14
C GLY A 135 8.07 2.10 -14.95
N ALA A 136 8.46 2.22 -16.20
CA ALA A 136 8.66 1.07 -17.08
C ALA A 136 9.68 0.05 -16.53
N ASP A 137 10.58 0.50 -15.68
CA ASP A 137 11.57 -0.31 -14.98
C ASP A 137 11.08 -0.92 -13.66
N GLY A 138 9.81 -0.68 -13.32
CA GLY A 138 9.18 -1.13 -12.08
C GLY A 138 9.45 -0.25 -10.86
N THR A 139 10.18 0.85 -11.00
CA THR A 139 10.37 1.82 -9.90
C THR A 139 9.01 2.43 -9.53
N VAL A 140 8.70 2.42 -8.25
CA VAL A 140 7.46 3.00 -7.72
C VAL A 140 7.71 4.44 -7.29
N TYR A 141 6.89 5.35 -7.77
CA TYR A 141 6.91 6.77 -7.40
C TYR A 141 5.66 7.11 -6.60
N THR A 142 5.81 7.87 -5.55
CA THR A 142 4.71 8.35 -4.73
C THR A 142 4.98 9.71 -4.14
N LEU A 143 3.93 10.44 -3.84
CA LEU A 143 4.00 11.66 -3.03
C LEU A 143 3.83 11.28 -1.57
N SER A 144 4.77 11.66 -0.73
CA SER A 144 4.77 11.33 0.68
C SER A 144 5.21 12.49 1.56
N ARG A 145 4.68 12.53 2.76
CA ARG A 145 5.26 13.35 3.83
C ARG A 145 6.44 12.60 4.43
N VAL A 146 7.53 13.34 4.67
CA VAL A 146 8.80 12.75 5.09
C VAL A 146 9.18 13.15 6.51
N ASN A 147 8.74 14.31 6.96
CA ASN A 147 9.05 14.86 8.26
C ASN A 147 7.80 15.40 8.94
N ASP A 148 7.87 15.51 10.27
CA ASP A 148 6.90 16.26 11.09
C ASP A 148 7.13 17.78 10.95
N ASP A 149 7.49 18.25 9.77
CA ASP A 149 7.67 19.67 9.49
C ASP A 149 6.37 20.44 9.71
N ASN A 150 6.49 21.63 10.25
CA ASN A 150 5.37 22.56 10.35
C ASN A 150 5.66 23.84 9.54
N PRO A 151 4.98 24.07 8.41
CA PRO A 151 3.92 23.24 7.83
C PRO A 151 4.45 21.93 7.21
N PRO A 152 3.61 20.88 7.14
CA PRO A 152 4.00 19.60 6.56
C PRO A 152 4.39 19.77 5.08
N LYS A 153 5.52 19.19 4.70
CA LYS A 153 5.98 19.15 3.31
C LYS A 153 5.66 17.80 2.69
N THR A 154 5.34 17.82 1.42
CA THR A 154 5.13 16.62 0.62
C THR A 154 6.23 16.53 -0.42
N ASP A 155 6.95 15.43 -0.42
CA ASP A 155 8.03 15.15 -1.35
C ASP A 155 7.66 14.04 -2.33
N LEU A 156 8.22 14.11 -3.54
CA LEU A 156 8.19 12.99 -4.47
C LEU A 156 9.30 12.02 -4.07
N ILE A 157 8.91 10.78 -3.77
CA ILE A 157 9.85 9.73 -3.43
C ILE A 157 9.84 8.61 -4.48
N SER A 158 10.96 7.93 -4.64
CA SER A 158 11.09 6.75 -5.48
C SER A 158 11.47 5.53 -4.63
N ILE A 159 10.85 4.41 -4.93
CA ILE A 159 11.11 3.12 -4.30
C ILE A 159 11.59 2.19 -5.41
N PRO A 160 12.84 1.69 -5.34
CA PRO A 160 13.36 0.76 -6.34
C PRO A 160 12.44 -0.44 -6.54
N SER A 161 12.37 -0.93 -7.77
CA SER A 161 11.55 -2.11 -8.07
C SER A 161 11.96 -3.29 -7.18
N PRO A 162 11.03 -3.88 -6.41
CA PRO A 162 11.32 -5.05 -5.60
C PRO A 162 11.44 -6.33 -6.43
N LEU A 163 11.16 -6.25 -7.73
CA LEU A 163 11.14 -7.38 -8.66
C LEU A 163 12.40 -7.43 -9.54
N ARG A 164 13.31 -6.46 -9.41
CA ARG A 164 14.60 -6.48 -10.13
C ARG A 164 15.48 -7.62 -9.61
N GLY A 165 15.93 -8.47 -10.51
CA GLY A 165 16.87 -9.56 -10.19
C GLY A 165 16.22 -10.91 -9.85
N ARG A 166 14.97 -11.10 -10.23
CA ARG A 166 14.30 -12.43 -10.19
C ARG A 166 14.14 -13.02 -11.57
#